data_d69c2d179bfb35f9104585f68280bd4c
#
_entry.id   d69c2d179bfb35f9104585f68280bd4c
#
_cell.length_a   1.000
_cell.length_b   1.000
_cell.length_c   1.000
_cell.angle_alpha   90.00
_cell.angle_beta   90.00
_cell.angle_gamma   90.00
#
_symmetry.space_group_name_H-M   'P 1'
#
loop_
_entity.id
_entity.type
_entity.pdbx_description
1 polymer ?
#
loop_
_entity_poly.entity_id
_entity_poly.type
_entity_poly.pdbx_seq_one_letter_code
_entity_poly.pdbx_strand_id
1 'polypeptide(L)'
;MPDNVFRYKQFSVSQDHAAMKVGTDSDLLGALSEGGSSILDIGTGTGVLSLMLAQRYSEAEITAIEMDENAVIDARYNFSMSPFSGRIHLIHATFQDYLKGYKEPIFDCIVCNPPYFDKSLINPNVGRERARHSSSLPFSVLTQGAFDLLRENGVFSTNVPPEALSVFKAEARIAGFQLYKEYQIKSVPEKEPKRYILVYKKGKVESPIVKTFCMRNSDRSRSEWYIELMKDFHVPGKGYRLEVQK
;
A
#
# COMPACT_ATOMS: atom_id res chain seq x y z
N MET A 1 -23.93 17.02 6.26
CA MET A 1 -22.69 16.50 6.85
C MET A 1 -21.74 16.25 5.69
N PRO A 2 -20.47 16.65 5.74
CA PRO A 2 -19.55 16.23 4.69
C PRO A 2 -19.48 14.70 4.76
N ASP A 3 -19.80 14.06 3.62
CA ASP A 3 -19.73 12.60 3.51
C ASP A 3 -18.28 12.15 3.70
N ASN A 4 -17.94 11.60 4.84
CA ASN A 4 -16.65 10.92 5.09
C ASN A 4 -16.54 9.59 4.32
N VAL A 5 -17.38 9.42 3.28
CA VAL A 5 -17.44 8.22 2.48
C VAL A 5 -16.85 8.49 1.09
N PHE A 6 -15.79 7.74 0.78
CA PHE A 6 -15.21 7.73 -0.55
C PHE A 6 -15.83 6.60 -1.39
N ARG A 7 -16.29 6.91 -2.63
CA ARG A 7 -17.03 5.96 -3.46
C ARG A 7 -16.22 5.51 -4.66
N TYR A 8 -15.94 4.22 -4.71
CA TYR A 8 -15.45 3.51 -5.88
C TYR A 8 -16.63 2.92 -6.68
N LYS A 9 -16.35 2.32 -7.83
CA LYS A 9 -17.39 1.71 -8.68
C LYS A 9 -18.06 0.50 -8.01
N GLN A 10 -17.29 -0.35 -7.33
CA GLN A 10 -17.79 -1.62 -6.78
C GLN A 10 -17.91 -1.60 -5.25
N PHE A 11 -17.31 -0.62 -4.56
CA PHE A 11 -17.35 -0.51 -3.11
C PHE A 11 -17.30 0.94 -2.66
N SER A 12 -17.53 1.16 -1.39
CA SER A 12 -17.36 2.48 -0.75
C SER A 12 -16.49 2.33 0.49
N VAL A 13 -15.77 3.37 0.86
CA VAL A 13 -14.90 3.42 2.02
C VAL A 13 -15.37 4.52 2.96
N SER A 14 -15.94 4.14 4.11
CA SER A 14 -16.13 5.03 5.25
C SER A 14 -14.78 5.27 5.92
N GLN A 15 -14.56 6.50 6.39
CA GLN A 15 -13.30 6.93 6.98
C GLN A 15 -13.56 7.93 8.11
N ASP A 16 -14.48 7.55 9.01
CA ASP A 16 -14.94 8.41 10.09
C ASP A 16 -13.95 8.47 11.25
N HIS A 17 -13.23 7.37 11.51
CA HIS A 17 -12.38 7.18 12.67
C HIS A 17 -10.89 7.18 12.34
N ALA A 18 -10.51 6.61 11.19
CA ALA A 18 -9.11 6.48 10.79
C ALA A 18 -8.44 7.85 10.59
N ALA A 19 -7.22 7.99 11.12
CA ALA A 19 -6.41 9.19 10.96
C ALA A 19 -5.98 9.44 9.50
N MET A 20 -5.67 8.36 8.76
CA MET A 20 -5.30 8.44 7.36
C MET A 20 -6.51 8.21 6.46
N LYS A 21 -6.81 9.18 5.62
CA LYS A 21 -7.89 9.12 4.65
C LYS A 21 -7.45 8.46 3.35
N VAL A 22 -8.43 7.96 2.58
CA VAL A 22 -8.20 7.50 1.21
C VAL A 22 -7.50 8.59 0.41
N GLY A 23 -6.46 8.21 -0.30
CA GLY A 23 -5.64 9.13 -1.07
C GLY A 23 -5.01 8.49 -2.30
N THR A 24 -4.38 9.33 -3.10
CA THR A 24 -3.70 8.93 -4.33
C THR A 24 -2.66 7.83 -4.14
N ASP A 25 -2.04 7.77 -2.97
CA ASP A 25 -1.00 6.79 -2.65
C ASP A 25 -1.57 5.38 -2.59
N SER A 26 -2.70 5.21 -1.91
CA SER A 26 -3.45 3.95 -1.86
C SER A 26 -3.99 3.56 -3.23
N ASP A 27 -4.55 4.52 -3.99
CA ASP A 27 -5.07 4.30 -5.34
C ASP A 27 -3.98 3.76 -6.27
N LEU A 28 -2.83 4.43 -6.31
CA LEU A 28 -1.71 4.03 -7.17
C LEU A 28 -1.16 2.66 -6.77
N LEU A 29 -0.96 2.43 -5.47
CA LEU A 29 -0.45 1.16 -4.98
C LEU A 29 -1.45 0.04 -5.29
N GLY A 30 -2.74 0.22 -4.99
CA GLY A 30 -3.78 -0.77 -5.25
C GLY A 30 -3.96 -1.09 -6.74
N ALA A 31 -3.78 -0.10 -7.62
CA ALA A 31 -3.90 -0.31 -9.06
C ALA A 31 -2.63 -0.91 -9.71
N LEU A 32 -1.43 -0.65 -9.16
CA LEU A 32 -0.14 -1.07 -9.71
C LEU A 32 0.45 -2.32 -9.05
N SER A 33 -0.04 -2.72 -7.87
CA SER A 33 0.42 -3.93 -7.18
C SER A 33 0.13 -5.18 -8.00
N GLU A 34 1.02 -6.15 -7.87
CA GLU A 34 0.74 -7.52 -8.29
C GLU A 34 -0.23 -8.18 -7.31
N GLY A 35 -0.70 -9.38 -7.64
CA GLY A 35 -1.59 -10.17 -6.80
C GLY A 35 -1.17 -11.62 -6.69
N GLY A 36 -2.10 -12.46 -6.30
CA GLY A 36 -1.93 -13.89 -6.10
C GLY A 36 -3.18 -14.47 -5.49
N SER A 37 -3.13 -15.73 -5.11
CA SER A 37 -4.25 -16.39 -4.43
C SER A 37 -4.30 -16.08 -2.94
N SER A 38 -3.17 -15.72 -2.33
CA SER A 38 -3.05 -15.35 -0.92
C SER A 38 -2.30 -14.02 -0.80
N ILE A 39 -2.98 -13.00 -0.30
CA ILE A 39 -2.48 -11.62 -0.23
C ILE A 39 -2.45 -11.14 1.22
N LEU A 40 -1.38 -10.47 1.63
CA LEU A 40 -1.28 -9.78 2.92
C LEU A 40 -1.24 -8.27 2.70
N ASP A 41 -2.10 -7.53 3.38
CA ASP A 41 -2.11 -6.06 3.45
C ASP A 41 -1.65 -5.62 4.84
N ILE A 42 -0.45 -5.06 4.93
CA ILE A 42 0.17 -4.65 6.20
C ILE A 42 -0.14 -3.18 6.46
N GLY A 43 -0.83 -2.90 7.57
CA GLY A 43 -1.30 -1.57 7.92
C GLY A 43 -2.43 -1.13 6.99
N THR A 44 -3.51 -1.92 6.96
CA THR A 44 -4.61 -1.75 6.00
C THR A 44 -5.36 -0.42 6.15
N GLY A 45 -5.25 0.26 7.31
CA GLY A 45 -5.94 1.51 7.58
C GLY A 45 -7.45 1.36 7.45
N THR A 46 -8.06 2.13 6.55
CA THR A 46 -9.50 2.04 6.25
C THR A 46 -9.89 0.79 5.43
N GLY A 47 -8.93 -0.03 5.03
CA GLY A 47 -9.17 -1.22 4.22
C GLY A 47 -9.19 -0.98 2.70
N VAL A 48 -8.93 0.25 2.24
CA VAL A 48 -9.06 0.60 0.81
C VAL A 48 -8.18 -0.25 -0.09
N LEU A 49 -6.93 -0.53 0.32
CA LEU A 49 -5.99 -1.31 -0.47
C LEU A 49 -6.44 -2.76 -0.60
N SER A 50 -6.86 -3.37 0.51
CA SER A 50 -7.47 -4.70 0.53
C SER A 50 -8.69 -4.81 -0.39
N LEU A 51 -9.59 -3.81 -0.36
CA LEU A 51 -10.78 -3.77 -1.21
C LEU A 51 -10.43 -3.64 -2.71
N MET A 52 -9.44 -2.82 -3.06
CA MET A 52 -8.96 -2.68 -4.44
C MET A 52 -8.35 -4.00 -4.95
N LEU A 53 -7.59 -4.70 -4.12
CA LEU A 53 -7.00 -6.00 -4.46
C LEU A 53 -8.06 -7.09 -4.58
N ALA A 54 -9.06 -7.11 -3.68
CA ALA A 54 -10.17 -8.04 -3.76
C ALA A 54 -11.01 -7.87 -5.04
N GLN A 55 -11.15 -6.62 -5.53
CA GLN A 55 -11.80 -6.33 -6.81
C GLN A 55 -11.00 -6.86 -8.00
N ARG A 56 -9.66 -6.70 -7.97
CA ARG A 56 -8.77 -7.10 -9.07
C ARG A 56 -8.54 -8.60 -9.16
N TYR A 57 -8.49 -9.25 -8.02
CA TYR A 57 -8.14 -10.68 -7.89
C TYR A 57 -9.31 -11.43 -7.26
N SER A 58 -10.24 -11.88 -8.10
CA SER A 58 -11.55 -12.43 -7.69
C SER A 58 -11.45 -13.67 -6.81
N GLU A 59 -10.37 -14.45 -6.95
CA GLU A 59 -10.14 -15.70 -6.20
C GLU A 59 -9.16 -15.54 -5.02
N ALA A 60 -8.69 -14.31 -4.77
CA ALA A 60 -7.71 -14.08 -3.71
C ALA A 60 -8.36 -14.06 -2.33
N GLU A 61 -7.74 -14.75 -1.39
CA GLU A 61 -7.94 -14.56 0.05
C GLU A 61 -6.99 -13.49 0.56
N ILE A 62 -7.54 -12.50 1.27
CA ILE A 62 -6.79 -11.34 1.73
C ILE A 62 -6.75 -11.32 3.25
N THR A 63 -5.56 -11.32 3.82
CA THR A 63 -5.34 -11.03 5.23
C THR A 63 -4.96 -9.56 5.37
N ALA A 64 -5.71 -8.81 6.17
CA ALA A 64 -5.49 -7.39 6.43
C ALA A 64 -5.10 -7.18 7.90
N ILE A 65 -3.94 -6.59 8.14
CA ILE A 65 -3.44 -6.33 9.51
C ILE A 65 -3.52 -4.83 9.78
N GLU A 66 -4.05 -4.45 10.94
CA GLU A 66 -4.08 -3.07 11.42
C GLU A 66 -3.90 -3.03 12.94
N MET A 67 -3.11 -2.08 13.42
CA MET A 67 -2.82 -1.90 14.84
C MET A 67 -3.65 -0.79 15.50
N ASP A 68 -4.08 0.20 14.72
CA ASP A 68 -4.89 1.32 15.21
C ASP A 68 -6.35 0.91 15.36
N GLU A 69 -6.87 0.99 16.58
CA GLU A 69 -8.25 0.58 16.90
C GLU A 69 -9.30 1.36 16.08
N ASN A 70 -9.08 2.66 15.86
CA ASN A 70 -9.98 3.50 15.08
C ASN A 70 -10.00 3.09 13.61
N ALA A 71 -8.84 2.79 13.04
CA ALA A 71 -8.74 2.29 11.67
C ALA A 71 -9.37 0.89 11.54
N VAL A 72 -9.21 0.03 12.54
CA VAL A 72 -9.87 -1.30 12.61
C VAL A 72 -11.39 -1.18 12.57
N ILE A 73 -11.97 -0.19 13.24
CA ILE A 73 -13.42 0.07 13.20
C ILE A 73 -13.88 0.36 11.77
N ASP A 74 -13.20 1.30 11.10
CA ASP A 74 -13.52 1.66 9.71
C ASP A 74 -13.29 0.48 8.76
N ALA A 75 -12.15 -0.22 8.84
CA ALA A 75 -11.84 -1.37 7.99
C ALA A 75 -12.88 -2.48 8.14
N ARG A 76 -13.25 -2.84 9.36
CA ARG A 76 -14.26 -3.86 9.64
C ARG A 76 -15.61 -3.50 9.02
N TYR A 77 -16.05 -2.25 9.18
CA TYR A 77 -17.27 -1.76 8.55
C TYR A 77 -17.18 -1.84 7.02
N ASN A 78 -16.10 -1.33 6.45
CA ASN A 78 -15.90 -1.28 5.01
C ASN A 78 -15.86 -2.67 4.39
N PHE A 79 -15.19 -3.63 5.02
CA PHE A 79 -15.14 -5.01 4.54
C PHE A 79 -16.52 -5.67 4.60
N SER A 80 -17.25 -5.50 5.72
CA SER A 80 -18.59 -6.09 5.89
C SER A 80 -19.60 -5.57 4.89
N MET A 81 -19.47 -4.30 4.47
CA MET A 81 -20.37 -3.64 3.50
C MET A 81 -19.95 -3.84 2.05
N SER A 82 -18.80 -4.48 1.81
CA SER A 82 -18.29 -4.73 0.45
C SER A 82 -18.81 -6.06 -0.12
N PRO A 83 -18.85 -6.20 -1.46
CA PRO A 83 -19.17 -7.49 -2.09
C PRO A 83 -18.06 -8.54 -1.90
N PHE A 84 -16.94 -8.18 -1.24
CA PHE A 84 -15.75 -9.02 -1.03
C PHE A 84 -15.62 -9.53 0.41
N SER A 85 -16.63 -9.30 1.25
CA SER A 85 -16.59 -9.57 2.70
C SER A 85 -16.20 -11.01 3.07
N GLY A 86 -16.55 -12.00 2.23
CA GLY A 86 -16.21 -13.41 2.47
C GLY A 86 -14.75 -13.79 2.25
N ARG A 87 -13.93 -12.87 1.67
CA ARG A 87 -12.52 -13.14 1.28
C ARG A 87 -11.50 -12.21 1.94
N ILE A 88 -11.94 -11.32 2.83
CA ILE A 88 -11.04 -10.37 3.51
C ILE A 88 -11.11 -10.62 5.02
N HIS A 89 -9.97 -10.98 5.59
CA HIS A 89 -9.82 -11.35 7.00
C HIS A 89 -9.03 -10.27 7.74
N LEU A 90 -9.73 -9.50 8.59
CA LEU A 90 -9.12 -8.43 9.37
C LEU A 90 -8.55 -8.96 10.69
N ILE A 91 -7.29 -8.63 10.95
CA ILE A 91 -6.57 -8.95 12.18
C ILE A 91 -6.14 -7.66 12.86
N HIS A 92 -6.64 -7.44 14.08
CA HIS A 92 -6.21 -6.33 14.92
C HIS A 92 -4.93 -6.71 15.65
N ALA A 93 -3.79 -6.32 15.11
CA ALA A 93 -2.47 -6.60 15.68
C ALA A 93 -1.41 -5.65 15.10
N THR A 94 -0.27 -5.52 15.79
CA THR A 94 0.94 -5.00 15.17
C THR A 94 1.49 -6.04 14.18
N PHE A 95 2.24 -5.59 13.17
CA PHE A 95 2.91 -6.53 12.26
C PHE A 95 3.94 -7.38 13.00
N GLN A 96 4.64 -6.82 13.99
CA GLN A 96 5.59 -7.53 14.83
C GLN A 96 4.95 -8.66 15.64
N ASP A 97 3.74 -8.45 16.17
CA ASP A 97 3.02 -9.51 16.89
C ASP A 97 2.49 -10.58 15.93
N TYR A 98 2.03 -10.18 14.74
CA TYR A 98 1.64 -11.10 13.70
C TYR A 98 2.79 -12.05 13.31
N LEU A 99 4.00 -11.54 13.14
CA LEU A 99 5.19 -12.33 12.82
C LEU A 99 5.53 -13.40 13.86
N LYS A 100 5.18 -13.19 15.14
CA LYS A 100 5.42 -14.20 16.19
C LYS A 100 4.58 -15.47 16.03
N GLY A 101 3.41 -15.34 15.40
CA GLY A 101 2.46 -16.44 15.17
C GLY A 101 2.70 -17.24 13.88
N TYR A 102 3.47 -16.71 12.95
CA TYR A 102 3.66 -17.30 11.62
C TYR A 102 5.15 -17.57 11.36
N LYS A 103 5.47 -18.82 11.00
CA LYS A 103 6.85 -19.26 10.73
C LYS A 103 7.08 -19.73 9.31
N GLU A 104 6.01 -19.94 8.54
CA GLU A 104 6.07 -20.50 7.21
C GLU A 104 5.67 -19.47 6.14
N PRO A 105 6.27 -19.51 4.95
CA PRO A 105 5.88 -18.67 3.83
C PRO A 105 4.48 -19.06 3.32
N ILE A 106 3.53 -18.15 3.43
CA ILE A 106 2.12 -18.44 3.11
C ILE A 106 1.49 -17.48 2.08
N PHE A 107 2.16 -16.35 1.77
CA PHE A 107 1.60 -15.36 0.85
C PHE A 107 2.28 -15.38 -0.52
N ASP A 108 1.48 -15.17 -1.56
CA ASP A 108 1.96 -14.96 -2.92
C ASP A 108 2.28 -13.48 -3.17
N CYS A 109 1.52 -12.60 -2.49
CA CYS A 109 1.68 -11.15 -2.60
C CYS A 109 1.56 -10.50 -1.22
N ILE A 110 2.43 -9.52 -0.96
CA ILE A 110 2.33 -8.65 0.21
C ILE A 110 2.29 -7.20 -0.28
N VAL A 111 1.43 -6.40 0.32
CA VAL A 111 1.34 -4.97 0.07
C VAL A 111 1.46 -4.19 1.38
N CYS A 112 2.06 -3.01 1.31
CA CYS A 112 2.11 -2.07 2.43
C CYS A 112 2.18 -0.65 1.90
N ASN A 113 1.33 0.22 2.41
CA ASN A 113 1.44 1.68 2.22
C ASN A 113 1.82 2.32 3.56
N PRO A 114 3.11 2.26 3.94
CA PRO A 114 3.52 2.66 5.29
C PRO A 114 3.37 4.18 5.51
N PRO A 115 3.12 4.62 6.75
CA PRO A 115 3.09 6.05 7.06
C PRO A 115 4.51 6.63 7.02
N TYR A 116 4.75 7.65 6.16
CA TYR A 116 6.09 8.27 5.97
C TYR A 116 6.32 9.53 6.80
N PHE A 117 5.38 9.91 7.66
CA PHE A 117 5.44 11.16 8.41
C PHE A 117 6.42 11.14 9.60
N ASP A 118 6.93 9.98 9.97
CA ASP A 118 7.91 9.87 11.04
C ASP A 118 9.34 9.93 10.49
N LYS A 119 10.01 11.09 10.69
CA LYS A 119 11.43 11.27 10.34
C LYS A 119 12.35 10.23 10.99
N SER A 120 11.88 9.53 12.03
CA SER A 120 12.62 8.44 12.68
C SER A 120 12.74 7.20 11.81
N LEU A 121 11.83 6.99 10.84
CA LEU A 121 11.91 5.89 9.89
C LEU A 121 13.05 6.06 8.88
N ILE A 122 13.49 7.30 8.67
CA ILE A 122 14.56 7.67 7.73
C ILE A 122 15.94 7.60 8.39
N ASN A 123 16.01 7.64 9.73
CA ASN A 123 17.28 7.62 10.48
C ASN A 123 17.44 6.27 11.21
N PRO A 124 18.34 5.36 10.73
CA PRO A 124 18.53 4.04 11.31
C PRO A 124 18.92 4.03 12.79
N ASN A 125 19.61 5.07 13.27
CA ASN A 125 20.08 5.18 14.65
C ASN A 125 18.96 5.60 15.61
N VAL A 126 18.03 6.45 15.17
CA VAL A 126 16.86 6.88 15.95
C VAL A 126 15.75 5.81 15.91
N GLY A 127 15.63 5.09 14.79
CA GLY A 127 14.64 4.04 14.61
C GLY A 127 14.82 2.85 15.56
N ARG A 128 16.06 2.45 15.90
CA ARG A 128 16.33 1.31 16.79
C ARG A 128 15.95 1.56 18.26
N GLU A 129 16.10 2.77 18.75
CA GLU A 129 15.72 3.11 20.13
C GLU A 129 14.21 3.31 20.27
N ARG A 130 13.55 3.93 19.29
CA ARG A 130 12.10 4.15 19.28
C ARG A 130 11.28 2.92 18.93
N ALA A 131 11.81 1.99 18.13
CA ALA A 131 11.16 0.72 17.82
C ALA A 131 10.87 -0.15 19.06
N ARG A 132 11.48 0.18 20.19
CA ARG A 132 11.18 -0.47 21.47
C ARG A 132 9.99 0.18 22.23
N HIS A 133 9.58 1.39 21.85
CA HIS A 133 8.60 2.20 22.58
C HIS A 133 7.60 2.97 21.71
N SER A 134 7.58 2.79 20.38
CA SER A 134 6.67 3.52 19.49
C SER A 134 5.93 2.58 18.54
N SER A 135 4.75 3.03 18.12
CA SER A 135 3.88 2.44 17.11
C SER A 135 4.45 2.43 15.69
N SER A 136 5.74 2.70 15.48
CA SER A 136 6.37 2.74 14.16
C SER A 136 6.82 1.34 13.72
N LEU A 137 6.60 1.03 12.44
CA LEU A 137 7.10 -0.17 11.78
C LEU A 137 8.40 0.17 11.04
N PRO A 138 9.60 -0.19 11.56
CA PRO A 138 10.86 0.07 10.89
C PRO A 138 10.95 -0.64 9.54
N PHE A 139 11.60 -0.03 8.55
CA PHE A 139 11.76 -0.63 7.22
C PHE A 139 12.47 -1.98 7.27
N SER A 140 13.47 -2.15 8.14
CA SER A 140 14.14 -3.43 8.34
C SER A 140 13.20 -4.53 8.82
N VAL A 141 12.28 -4.23 9.75
CA VAL A 141 11.27 -5.17 10.23
C VAL A 141 10.23 -5.47 9.15
N LEU A 142 9.77 -4.42 8.46
CA LEU A 142 8.81 -4.56 7.36
C LEU A 142 9.37 -5.44 6.23
N THR A 143 10.58 -5.13 5.75
CA THR A 143 11.16 -5.84 4.61
C THR A 143 11.55 -7.27 4.97
N GLN A 144 12.17 -7.48 6.15
CA GLN A 144 12.52 -8.83 6.58
C GLN A 144 11.27 -9.69 6.81
N GLY A 145 10.28 -9.18 7.55
CA GLY A 145 9.05 -9.92 7.80
C GLY A 145 8.26 -10.20 6.52
N ALA A 146 8.20 -9.26 5.58
CA ALA A 146 7.58 -9.50 4.29
C ALA A 146 8.34 -10.59 3.49
N PHE A 147 9.67 -10.58 3.52
CA PHE A 147 10.47 -11.61 2.87
C PHE A 147 10.23 -13.00 3.46
N ASP A 148 10.18 -13.11 4.79
CA ASP A 148 9.96 -14.37 5.49
C ASP A 148 8.58 -14.97 5.19
N LEU A 149 7.54 -14.12 5.14
CA LEU A 149 6.16 -14.56 4.89
C LEU A 149 5.83 -14.86 3.42
N LEU A 150 6.64 -14.38 2.47
CA LEU A 150 6.43 -14.64 1.05
C LEU A 150 6.90 -16.04 0.64
N ARG A 151 6.11 -16.68 -0.20
CA ARG A 151 6.54 -17.88 -0.95
C ARG A 151 7.64 -17.54 -1.95
N GLU A 152 8.33 -18.56 -2.42
CA GLU A 152 9.27 -18.40 -3.55
C GLU A 152 8.55 -17.81 -4.76
N ASN A 153 9.17 -16.84 -5.42
CA ASN A 153 8.62 -16.03 -6.50
C ASN A 153 7.48 -15.09 -6.08
N GLY A 154 7.11 -15.05 -4.81
CA GLY A 154 6.16 -14.08 -4.28
C GLY A 154 6.67 -12.64 -4.39
N VAL A 155 5.75 -11.69 -4.33
CA VAL A 155 6.04 -10.26 -4.59
C VAL A 155 5.63 -9.38 -3.41
N PHE A 156 6.42 -8.33 -3.17
CA PHE A 156 6.14 -7.30 -2.19
C PHE A 156 6.01 -5.95 -2.89
N SER A 157 4.85 -5.31 -2.77
CA SER A 157 4.58 -3.99 -3.36
C SER A 157 4.41 -2.92 -2.29
N THR A 158 5.03 -1.77 -2.49
CA THR A 158 4.96 -0.64 -1.54
C THR A 158 5.06 0.70 -2.26
N ASN A 159 4.49 1.74 -1.66
CA ASN A 159 4.68 3.11 -2.10
C ASN A 159 5.77 3.75 -1.22
N VAL A 160 6.74 4.45 -1.82
CA VAL A 160 7.86 5.08 -1.11
C VAL A 160 8.06 6.50 -1.61
N PRO A 161 8.15 7.52 -0.73
CA PRO A 161 8.46 8.88 -1.13
C PRO A 161 9.95 9.03 -1.45
N PRO A 162 10.34 10.09 -2.20
CA PRO A 162 11.72 10.30 -2.64
C PRO A 162 12.75 10.29 -1.51
N GLU A 163 12.42 10.91 -0.38
CA GLU A 163 13.30 11.04 0.78
C GLU A 163 13.61 9.72 1.48
N ALA A 164 12.73 8.72 1.37
CA ALA A 164 12.91 7.40 1.98
C ALA A 164 13.45 6.35 0.98
N LEU A 165 13.51 6.67 -0.30
CA LEU A 165 13.75 5.73 -1.38
C LEU A 165 15.07 4.95 -1.24
N SER A 166 16.18 5.63 -0.96
CA SER A 166 17.49 5.02 -0.85
C SER A 166 17.59 4.08 0.33
N VAL A 167 17.06 4.50 1.49
CA VAL A 167 17.05 3.71 2.72
C VAL A 167 16.16 2.48 2.54
N PHE A 168 14.96 2.65 1.99
CA PHE A 168 14.05 1.53 1.77
C PHE A 168 14.64 0.47 0.81
N LYS A 169 15.26 0.91 -0.31
CA LYS A 169 15.91 0.00 -1.26
C LYS A 169 17.06 -0.76 -0.62
N ALA A 170 17.83 -0.13 0.28
CA ALA A 170 18.91 -0.79 1.00
C ALA A 170 18.36 -1.88 1.94
N GLU A 171 17.33 -1.58 2.74
CA GLU A 171 16.71 -2.55 3.65
C GLU A 171 16.05 -3.71 2.91
N ALA A 172 15.37 -3.45 1.81
CA ALA A 172 14.78 -4.50 0.98
C ALA A 172 15.86 -5.45 0.41
N ARG A 173 17.00 -4.88 -0.03
CA ARG A 173 18.14 -5.68 -0.52
C ARG A 173 18.78 -6.51 0.59
N ILE A 174 18.92 -5.96 1.79
CA ILE A 174 19.46 -6.66 2.97
C ILE A 174 18.57 -7.85 3.33
N ALA A 175 17.24 -7.68 3.26
CA ALA A 175 16.28 -8.75 3.48
C ALA A 175 16.33 -9.87 2.40
N GLY A 176 16.98 -9.64 1.26
CA GLY A 176 17.12 -10.63 0.18
C GLY A 176 16.23 -10.37 -1.04
N PHE A 177 15.45 -9.29 -1.04
CA PHE A 177 14.60 -8.93 -2.18
C PHE A 177 15.40 -8.49 -3.40
N GLN A 178 14.87 -8.80 -4.58
CA GLN A 178 15.29 -8.23 -5.84
C GLN A 178 14.22 -7.26 -6.36
N LEU A 179 14.63 -6.06 -6.79
CA LEU A 179 13.71 -5.09 -7.40
C LEU A 179 13.20 -5.67 -8.73
N TYR A 180 11.88 -5.81 -8.85
CA TYR A 180 11.22 -6.34 -10.03
C TYR A 180 10.65 -5.21 -10.91
N LYS A 181 9.89 -4.28 -10.29
CA LYS A 181 9.35 -3.12 -10.99
C LYS A 181 9.52 -1.86 -10.14
N GLU A 182 9.75 -0.74 -10.83
CA GLU A 182 9.78 0.58 -10.23
C GLU A 182 8.93 1.53 -11.08
N TYR A 183 7.88 2.05 -10.50
CA TYR A 183 7.05 3.06 -11.13
C TYR A 183 7.32 4.41 -10.48
N GLN A 184 7.90 5.32 -11.25
CA GLN A 184 8.21 6.70 -10.85
C GLN A 184 7.03 7.59 -11.23
N ILE A 185 6.32 8.12 -10.24
CA ILE A 185 5.07 8.85 -10.48
C ILE A 185 5.28 10.36 -10.30
N LYS A 186 5.14 11.08 -11.38
CA LYS A 186 5.15 12.55 -11.43
C LYS A 186 3.73 13.10 -11.29
N SER A 187 3.61 14.28 -10.66
CA SER A 187 2.32 14.99 -10.61
C SER A 187 1.97 15.58 -11.97
N VAL A 188 2.95 16.21 -12.63
CA VAL A 188 2.92 16.79 -13.99
C VAL A 188 4.27 16.53 -14.63
N PRO A 189 4.40 16.62 -15.99
CA PRO A 189 5.62 16.28 -16.72
C PRO A 189 6.87 17.06 -16.25
N GLU A 190 6.70 18.32 -15.89
CA GLU A 190 7.79 19.26 -15.57
C GLU A 190 8.37 19.06 -14.16
N LYS A 191 7.75 18.23 -13.32
CA LYS A 191 8.18 17.98 -11.93
C LYS A 191 8.91 16.65 -11.80
N GLU A 192 9.76 16.57 -10.79
CA GLU A 192 10.37 15.30 -10.38
C GLU A 192 9.33 14.33 -9.79
N PRO A 193 9.60 13.02 -9.82
CA PRO A 193 8.72 12.03 -9.21
C PRO A 193 8.53 12.33 -7.71
N LYS A 194 7.27 12.27 -7.28
CA LYS A 194 6.89 12.44 -5.86
C LYS A 194 6.55 11.13 -5.16
N ARG A 195 6.41 10.04 -5.92
CA ARG A 195 6.04 8.72 -5.45
C ARG A 195 6.77 7.66 -6.23
N TYR A 196 7.17 6.62 -5.56
CA TYR A 196 7.78 5.44 -6.14
C TYR A 196 6.98 4.22 -5.71
N ILE A 197 6.27 3.60 -6.65
CA ILE A 197 5.67 2.28 -6.39
C ILE A 197 6.74 1.25 -6.74
N LEU A 198 7.19 0.53 -5.72
CA LEU A 198 8.23 -0.47 -5.83
C LEU A 198 7.60 -1.86 -5.71
N VAL A 199 7.90 -2.73 -6.65
CA VAL A 199 7.55 -4.14 -6.58
C VAL A 199 8.83 -4.94 -6.49
N TYR A 200 8.98 -5.66 -5.40
CA TYR A 200 10.09 -6.55 -5.15
C TYR A 200 9.67 -8.00 -5.36
N LYS A 201 10.62 -8.86 -5.67
CA LYS A 201 10.40 -10.30 -5.81
C LYS A 201 11.31 -11.08 -4.87
N LYS A 202 10.75 -12.11 -4.23
CA LYS A 202 11.53 -13.16 -3.57
C LYS A 202 11.90 -14.19 -4.62
N GLY A 203 13.12 -14.09 -5.15
CA GLY A 203 13.58 -14.93 -6.24
C GLY A 203 14.36 -14.12 -7.30
N LYS A 204 14.79 -14.80 -8.35
CA LYS A 204 15.66 -14.19 -9.37
C LYS A 204 14.91 -13.21 -10.26
N VAL A 205 15.51 -12.05 -10.46
CA VAL A 205 15.09 -11.01 -11.43
C VAL A 205 16.30 -10.71 -12.34
N GLU A 206 16.13 -10.84 -13.66
CA GLU A 206 17.24 -10.58 -14.60
C GLU A 206 17.56 -9.08 -14.66
N SER A 207 16.54 -8.26 -14.84
CA SER A 207 16.64 -6.81 -14.81
C SER A 207 15.31 -6.18 -14.36
N PRO A 208 15.35 -5.11 -13.55
CA PRO A 208 14.12 -4.45 -13.12
C PRO A 208 13.47 -3.66 -14.27
N ILE A 209 12.15 -3.63 -14.27
CA ILE A 209 11.35 -2.79 -15.16
C ILE A 209 11.17 -1.43 -14.52
N VAL A 210 11.76 -0.38 -15.10
CA VAL A 210 11.60 1.00 -14.62
C VAL A 210 10.72 1.78 -15.57
N LYS A 211 9.64 2.39 -15.07
CA LYS A 211 8.72 3.23 -15.87
C LYS A 211 8.41 4.52 -15.15
N THR A 212 8.33 5.61 -15.91
CA THR A 212 7.93 6.92 -15.40
C THR A 212 6.55 7.27 -15.96
N PHE A 213 5.64 7.71 -15.11
CA PHE A 213 4.30 8.13 -15.47
C PHE A 213 3.94 9.48 -14.86
N CYS A 214 3.04 10.21 -15.54
CA CYS A 214 2.48 11.46 -15.06
C CYS A 214 1.01 11.26 -14.72
N MET A 215 0.58 11.77 -13.57
CA MET A 215 -0.84 11.73 -13.18
C MET A 215 -1.68 12.76 -13.93
N ARG A 216 -1.07 13.88 -14.30
CA ARG A 216 -1.70 15.01 -14.99
C ARG A 216 -0.84 15.45 -16.15
N ASN A 217 -1.48 16.04 -17.14
CA ASN A 217 -0.85 16.77 -18.23
C ASN A 217 -0.33 18.14 -17.75
N SER A 218 0.42 18.86 -18.59
CA SER A 218 0.95 20.20 -18.27
C SER A 218 -0.19 21.22 -18.01
N ASP A 219 -1.34 21.06 -18.64
CA ASP A 219 -2.57 21.85 -18.41
C ASP A 219 -3.31 21.48 -17.11
N ARG A 220 -2.75 20.53 -16.31
CA ARG A 220 -3.32 19.98 -15.07
C ARG A 220 -4.56 19.09 -15.25
N SER A 221 -5.02 18.83 -16.46
CA SER A 221 -6.01 17.77 -16.72
C SER A 221 -5.43 16.41 -16.34
N ARG A 222 -6.29 15.41 -16.11
CA ARG A 222 -5.83 14.04 -15.84
C ARG A 222 -5.20 13.47 -17.11
N SER A 223 -4.05 12.78 -16.96
CA SER A 223 -3.42 12.09 -18.07
C SER A 223 -4.24 10.87 -18.50
N GLU A 224 -4.14 10.48 -19.77
CA GLU A 224 -4.77 9.26 -20.28
C GLU A 224 -4.30 8.02 -19.51
N TRP A 225 -3.02 7.95 -19.18
CA TRP A 225 -2.48 6.87 -18.35
C TRP A 225 -3.18 6.75 -16.99
N TYR A 226 -3.39 7.87 -16.29
CA TYR A 226 -4.05 7.84 -14.97
C TYR A 226 -5.54 7.50 -15.08
N ILE A 227 -6.21 7.99 -16.13
CA ILE A 227 -7.61 7.66 -16.41
C ILE A 227 -7.74 6.16 -16.68
N GLU A 228 -6.89 5.61 -17.52
CA GLU A 228 -6.90 4.18 -17.86
C GLU A 228 -6.55 3.31 -16.65
N LEU A 229 -5.54 3.70 -15.84
CA LEU A 229 -5.15 2.99 -14.63
C LEU A 229 -6.31 2.87 -13.63
N MET A 230 -7.09 3.93 -13.50
CA MET A 230 -8.15 4.03 -12.49
C MET A 230 -9.55 3.74 -13.04
N LYS A 231 -9.68 3.36 -14.31
CA LYS A 231 -10.97 3.20 -15.00
C LYS A 231 -11.92 2.21 -14.33
N ASP A 232 -11.38 1.14 -13.73
CA ASP A 232 -12.18 0.11 -13.08
C ASP A 232 -12.56 0.47 -11.63
N PHE A 233 -11.90 1.47 -11.07
CA PHE A 233 -12.11 1.91 -9.69
C PHE A 233 -12.94 3.18 -9.59
N HIS A 234 -12.61 4.21 -10.35
CA HIS A 234 -13.19 5.54 -10.18
C HIS A 234 -14.55 5.70 -10.87
N VAL A 235 -15.49 6.32 -10.17
CA VAL A 235 -16.80 6.65 -10.74
C VAL A 235 -16.65 7.80 -11.75
N PRO A 236 -17.11 7.66 -13.01
CA PRO A 236 -17.03 8.74 -14.00
C PRO A 236 -17.77 10.00 -13.55
N GLY A 237 -17.21 11.18 -13.85
CA GLY A 237 -17.88 12.48 -13.69
C GLY A 237 -17.89 13.07 -12.28
N LYS A 238 -17.48 12.34 -11.24
CA LYS A 238 -17.24 12.92 -9.92
C LYS A 238 -15.78 13.31 -9.83
N GLY A 239 -15.50 14.59 -10.05
CA GLY A 239 -14.17 15.15 -9.84
C GLY A 239 -13.75 14.92 -8.40
N TYR A 240 -12.61 14.22 -8.20
CA TYR A 240 -11.92 14.18 -6.93
C TYR A 240 -11.54 15.60 -6.52
N ARG A 241 -12.28 16.21 -5.62
CA ARG A 241 -11.74 17.27 -4.80
C ARG A 241 -10.90 16.59 -3.72
N LEU A 242 -9.63 16.35 -3.99
CA LEU A 242 -8.64 16.34 -2.94
C LEU A 242 -8.53 17.80 -2.48
N GLU A 243 -9.34 18.21 -1.52
CA GLU A 243 -9.05 19.40 -0.75
C GLU A 243 -7.79 19.10 0.04
N VAL A 244 -6.68 19.57 -0.48
CA VAL A 244 -5.45 19.71 0.28
C VAL A 244 -5.76 20.76 1.34
N GLN A 245 -6.07 20.34 2.55
CA GLN A 245 -6.03 21.24 3.70
C GLN A 245 -4.60 21.75 3.82
N LYS A 246 -4.51 23.10 3.81
CA LYS A 246 -3.28 23.87 3.99
C LYS A 246 -2.69 23.65 5.38
#